data_9f08473ecd1d4ff55d1719654d1c1417
#
_entry.id   9f08473ecd1d4ff55d1719654d1c1417
#
_cell.length_a   1.000
_cell.length_b   1.000
_cell.length_c   1.000
_cell.angle_alpha   90.00
_cell.angle_beta   90.00
_cell.angle_gamma   90.00
#
_symmetry.space_group_name_H-M   'P 1'
#
loop_
_entity.id
_entity.type
_entity.pdbx_description
1 polymer ?
#
loop_
_entity_poly.entity_id
_entity_poly.type
_entity_poly.pdbx_seq_one_letter_code
_entity_poly.pdbx_strand_id
1 'polypeptide(L)'
;PSFRIDFDCDIYVTGSNSKLLSGELATHMAGRYVSFHVYPFILSEIREFYEINSISYTNEQIFTEYLKYGGLPMRLALPDEHSVRTYLEDVYDSVVMKDILSRYAIRNESLLRKLLEFLLDNIGNPFSARSICRALTTGGQSTTVDTVLNYIDKLQAGMILSKAERYDIKGKSILASTEKYYAGDIGLRNVSKASEQ
;
A
#
# COMPACT_ATOMS: atom_id res chain seq x y z
N PRO A 1 23.67 -20.02 11.61
CA PRO A 1 23.03 -21.32 11.62
C PRO A 1 22.32 -21.50 10.29
N SER A 2 22.71 -22.54 9.60
CA SER A 2 22.26 -22.72 8.24
C SER A 2 21.19 -23.80 8.22
N PHE A 3 19.94 -23.45 8.49
CA PHE A 3 18.80 -24.35 8.30
C PHE A 3 18.84 -25.11 6.97
N ARG A 4 19.37 -24.46 5.91
CA ARG A 4 19.50 -25.07 4.60
C ARG A 4 20.62 -26.11 4.48
N ILE A 5 21.58 -26.11 5.40
CA ILE A 5 22.65 -27.13 5.43
C ILE A 5 22.21 -28.31 6.28
N ASP A 6 21.44 -28.05 7.33
CA ASP A 6 21.04 -29.07 8.29
C ASP A 6 19.74 -29.78 7.89
N PHE A 7 18.94 -29.16 6.99
CA PHE A 7 17.66 -29.71 6.54
C PHE A 7 17.53 -29.53 5.00
N ASP A 8 17.09 -30.56 4.33
CA ASP A 8 16.69 -30.49 2.90
C ASP A 8 15.28 -29.87 2.85
N CYS A 9 15.21 -28.53 2.87
CA CYS A 9 13.95 -27.80 2.90
C CYS A 9 14.03 -26.49 2.13
N ASP A 10 12.87 -26.06 1.62
CA ASP A 10 12.65 -24.70 1.14
C ASP A 10 12.28 -23.76 2.29
N ILE A 11 12.87 -22.57 2.28
CA ILE A 11 12.62 -21.57 3.31
C ILE A 11 11.86 -20.40 2.69
N TYR A 12 10.67 -20.12 3.20
CA TYR A 12 9.84 -18.99 2.82
C TYR A 12 9.85 -17.96 3.93
N VAL A 13 10.23 -16.72 3.58
CA VAL A 13 10.23 -15.56 4.49
C VAL A 13 9.22 -14.56 3.97
N THR A 14 8.29 -14.13 4.82
CA THR A 14 7.24 -13.17 4.46
C THR A 14 7.31 -11.92 5.31
N GLY A 15 6.80 -10.81 4.78
CA GLY A 15 6.69 -9.56 5.52
C GLY A 15 5.88 -8.50 4.76
N SER A 16 5.32 -7.58 5.52
CA SER A 16 4.50 -6.46 5.03
C SER A 16 5.31 -5.28 4.49
N ASN A 17 6.59 -5.48 4.16
CA ASN A 17 7.47 -4.40 3.69
C ASN A 17 8.33 -4.86 2.54
N SER A 18 8.34 -4.09 1.45
CA SER A 18 9.17 -4.36 0.26
C SER A 18 10.68 -4.37 0.57
N LYS A 19 11.10 -3.74 1.68
CA LYS A 19 12.49 -3.70 2.15
C LYS A 19 12.82 -4.74 3.23
N LEU A 20 11.97 -5.77 3.41
CA LEU A 20 12.19 -6.82 4.41
C LEU A 20 13.60 -7.43 4.33
N LEU A 21 14.09 -7.63 3.11
CA LEU A 21 15.43 -8.16 2.83
C LEU A 21 16.46 -7.05 2.52
N SER A 22 16.24 -5.82 2.98
CA SER A 22 17.22 -4.74 2.87
C SER A 22 18.22 -4.75 4.05
N GLY A 23 19.37 -4.13 3.86
CA GLY A 23 20.40 -4.05 4.89
C GLY A 23 21.23 -5.33 5.03
N GLU A 24 21.58 -5.69 6.26
CA GLU A 24 22.46 -6.82 6.55
C GLU A 24 21.90 -8.16 6.04
N LEU A 25 20.59 -8.39 6.20
CA LEU A 25 19.94 -9.61 5.74
C LEU A 25 20.04 -9.75 4.22
N ALA A 26 19.82 -8.67 3.47
CA ALA A 26 19.98 -8.67 2.02
C ALA A 26 21.41 -9.01 1.61
N THR A 27 22.39 -8.46 2.32
CA THR A 27 23.81 -8.73 2.04
C THR A 27 24.17 -10.20 2.25
N HIS A 28 23.69 -10.80 3.34
CA HIS A 28 23.94 -12.20 3.65
C HIS A 28 23.19 -13.17 2.72
N MET A 29 22.07 -12.76 2.15
CA MET A 29 21.23 -13.58 1.27
C MET A 29 21.40 -13.24 -0.21
N ALA A 30 22.27 -12.31 -0.58
CA ALA A 30 22.45 -11.89 -1.95
C ALA A 30 22.73 -13.08 -2.89
N GLY A 31 21.95 -13.17 -3.98
CA GLY A 31 22.04 -14.26 -4.95
C GLY A 31 21.50 -15.64 -4.48
N ARG A 32 20.86 -15.70 -3.29
CA ARG A 32 20.36 -16.95 -2.69
C ARG A 32 18.85 -16.95 -2.43
N TYR A 33 18.11 -15.96 -2.91
CA TYR A 33 16.66 -15.88 -2.76
C TYR A 33 16.00 -15.36 -4.02
N VAL A 34 14.72 -15.64 -4.15
CA VAL A 34 13.83 -15.05 -5.15
C VAL A 34 12.74 -14.29 -4.39
N SER A 35 12.51 -13.04 -4.78
CA SER A 35 11.45 -12.21 -4.20
C SER A 35 10.18 -12.29 -5.03
N PHE A 36 9.06 -12.48 -4.35
CA PHE A 36 7.73 -12.39 -4.92
C PHE A 36 6.96 -11.27 -4.23
N HIS A 37 6.35 -10.39 -5.02
CA HIS A 37 5.38 -9.42 -4.53
C HIS A 37 4.00 -10.05 -4.60
N VAL A 38 3.33 -10.16 -3.45
CA VAL A 38 1.94 -10.63 -3.36
C VAL A 38 1.05 -9.40 -3.22
N TYR A 39 0.23 -9.16 -4.22
CA TYR A 39 -0.72 -8.05 -4.24
C TYR A 39 -2.08 -8.50 -3.70
N PRO A 40 -2.95 -7.56 -3.25
CA PRO A 40 -4.37 -7.84 -3.05
C PRO A 40 -4.99 -8.44 -4.32
N PHE A 41 -6.04 -9.22 -4.17
CA PHE A 41 -6.74 -9.81 -5.30
C PHE A 41 -7.23 -8.74 -6.29
N ILE A 42 -7.05 -8.99 -7.56
CA ILE A 42 -7.69 -8.24 -8.63
C ILE A 42 -9.11 -8.76 -8.87
N LEU A 43 -9.92 -8.01 -9.61
CA LEU A 43 -11.34 -8.34 -9.84
C LEU A 43 -11.55 -9.76 -10.44
N SER A 44 -10.66 -10.20 -11.33
CA SER A 44 -10.75 -11.54 -11.91
C SER A 44 -10.49 -12.66 -10.91
N GLU A 45 -9.56 -12.45 -9.97
CA GLU A 45 -9.24 -13.42 -8.91
C GLU A 45 -10.38 -13.52 -7.89
N ILE A 46 -11.04 -12.40 -7.58
CA ILE A 46 -12.24 -12.40 -6.71
C ILE A 46 -13.38 -13.16 -7.38
N ARG A 47 -13.56 -12.98 -8.69
CA ARG A 47 -14.57 -13.75 -9.44
C ARG A 47 -14.28 -15.25 -9.36
N GLU A 48 -13.05 -15.63 -9.63
CA GLU A 48 -12.61 -17.02 -9.55
C GLU A 48 -12.82 -17.59 -8.13
N PHE A 49 -12.49 -16.82 -7.10
CA PHE A 49 -12.76 -17.21 -5.71
C PHE A 49 -14.24 -17.52 -5.47
N TYR A 50 -15.16 -16.69 -5.95
CA TYR A 50 -16.59 -16.93 -5.80
C TYR A 50 -17.06 -18.15 -6.60
N GLU A 51 -16.54 -18.35 -7.81
CA GLU A 51 -16.84 -19.53 -8.63
C GLU A 51 -16.38 -20.83 -7.96
N ILE A 52 -15.13 -20.88 -7.47
CA ILE A 52 -14.57 -22.06 -6.78
C ILE A 52 -15.38 -22.38 -5.50
N ASN A 53 -15.83 -21.37 -4.77
CA ASN A 53 -16.59 -21.57 -3.53
C ASN A 53 -18.10 -21.68 -3.76
N SER A 54 -18.56 -21.77 -5.02
CA SER A 54 -19.99 -21.86 -5.39
C SER A 54 -20.85 -20.74 -4.79
N ILE A 55 -20.29 -19.55 -4.64
CA ILE A 55 -20.98 -18.36 -4.13
C ILE A 55 -21.62 -17.65 -5.32
N SER A 56 -22.94 -17.48 -5.27
CA SER A 56 -23.70 -16.88 -6.38
C SER A 56 -23.72 -15.36 -6.27
N TYR A 57 -22.90 -14.71 -7.11
CA TYR A 57 -22.88 -13.25 -7.29
C TYR A 57 -22.91 -12.90 -8.77
N THR A 58 -23.58 -11.82 -9.13
CA THR A 58 -23.48 -11.27 -10.49
C THR A 58 -22.16 -10.51 -10.66
N ASN A 59 -21.68 -10.37 -11.90
CA ASN A 59 -20.49 -9.59 -12.20
C ASN A 59 -20.58 -8.13 -11.70
N GLU A 60 -21.79 -7.56 -11.75
CA GLU A 60 -22.04 -6.20 -11.27
C GLU A 60 -21.93 -6.10 -9.74
N GLN A 61 -22.45 -7.08 -9.01
CA GLN A 61 -22.30 -7.16 -7.56
C GLN A 61 -20.83 -7.33 -7.16
N ILE A 62 -20.09 -8.23 -7.81
CA ILE A 62 -18.67 -8.46 -7.56
C ILE A 62 -17.89 -7.15 -7.80
N PHE A 63 -18.18 -6.45 -8.91
CA PHE A 63 -17.52 -5.20 -9.24
C PHE A 63 -17.83 -4.10 -8.21
N THR A 64 -19.10 -3.96 -7.82
CA THR A 64 -19.52 -2.97 -6.81
C THR A 64 -18.85 -3.22 -5.47
N GLU A 65 -18.80 -4.47 -5.02
CA GLU A 65 -18.11 -4.85 -3.79
C GLU A 65 -16.59 -4.63 -3.87
N TYR A 66 -15.99 -4.95 -5.03
CA TYR A 66 -14.58 -4.70 -5.25
C TYR A 66 -14.24 -3.21 -5.16
N LEU A 67 -15.05 -2.35 -5.77
CA LEU A 67 -14.87 -0.89 -5.67
C LEU A 67 -15.04 -0.38 -4.23
N LYS A 68 -15.87 -1.03 -3.43
CA LYS A 68 -16.16 -0.62 -2.05
C LYS A 68 -15.13 -1.13 -1.05
N TYR A 69 -14.75 -2.41 -1.16
CA TYR A 69 -13.99 -3.12 -0.13
C TYR A 69 -12.59 -3.59 -0.58
N GLY A 70 -12.23 -3.37 -1.84
CA GLY A 70 -10.92 -3.75 -2.36
C GLY A 70 -10.71 -5.25 -2.55
N GLY A 71 -9.43 -5.65 -2.58
CA GLY A 71 -8.99 -7.01 -2.90
C GLY A 71 -8.30 -7.75 -1.76
N LEU A 72 -8.33 -7.25 -0.51
CA LEU A 72 -7.72 -7.98 0.61
C LEU A 72 -8.45 -9.31 0.83
N PRO A 73 -7.76 -10.48 0.77
CA PRO A 73 -8.41 -11.79 0.72
C PRO A 73 -9.31 -12.09 1.92
N MET A 74 -8.89 -11.71 3.13
CA MET A 74 -9.63 -12.00 4.37
C MET A 74 -11.06 -11.43 4.35
N ARG A 75 -11.30 -10.31 3.65
CA ARG A 75 -12.64 -9.72 3.55
C ARG A 75 -13.68 -10.67 2.92
N LEU A 76 -13.22 -11.58 2.05
CA LEU A 76 -14.10 -12.54 1.36
C LEU A 76 -14.59 -13.68 2.27
N ALA A 77 -13.93 -13.87 3.41
CA ALA A 77 -14.31 -14.86 4.42
C ALA A 77 -15.18 -14.27 5.55
N LEU A 78 -15.43 -12.96 5.55
CA LEU A 78 -16.21 -12.31 6.61
C LEU A 78 -17.71 -12.35 6.28
N PRO A 79 -18.57 -12.49 7.32
CA PRO A 79 -19.98 -12.84 7.12
C PRO A 79 -20.86 -11.66 6.65
N ASP A 80 -20.45 -10.42 6.90
CA ASP A 80 -21.28 -9.24 6.68
C ASP A 80 -20.45 -7.95 6.45
N GLU A 81 -21.14 -6.92 5.97
CA GLU A 81 -20.53 -5.63 5.66
C GLU A 81 -19.86 -4.96 6.86
N HIS A 82 -20.45 -5.06 8.04
CA HIS A 82 -19.91 -4.46 9.26
C HIS A 82 -18.55 -5.09 9.61
N SER A 83 -18.49 -6.42 9.58
CA SER A 83 -17.26 -7.17 9.83
C SER A 83 -16.16 -6.85 8.81
N VAL A 84 -16.54 -6.71 7.53
CA VAL A 84 -15.58 -6.30 6.48
C VAL A 84 -15.05 -4.91 6.73
N ARG A 85 -15.91 -3.95 7.08
CA ARG A 85 -15.49 -2.57 7.37
C ARG A 85 -14.56 -2.52 8.58
N THR A 86 -14.95 -3.15 9.69
CA THR A 86 -14.12 -3.23 10.91
C THR A 86 -12.76 -3.83 10.62
N TYR A 87 -12.72 -4.93 9.85
CA TYR A 87 -11.45 -5.53 9.44
C TYR A 87 -10.57 -4.57 8.64
N LEU A 88 -11.13 -3.84 7.67
CA LEU A 88 -10.36 -2.89 6.87
C LEU A 88 -9.87 -1.69 7.70
N GLU A 89 -10.66 -1.21 8.65
CA GLU A 89 -10.27 -0.16 9.61
C GLU A 89 -9.12 -0.65 10.51
N ASP A 90 -9.21 -1.86 11.05
CA ASP A 90 -8.16 -2.46 11.85
C ASP A 90 -6.85 -2.67 11.06
N VAL A 91 -6.95 -3.10 9.79
CA VAL A 91 -5.78 -3.22 8.91
C VAL A 91 -5.18 -1.84 8.64
N TYR A 92 -6.00 -0.84 8.35
CA TYR A 92 -5.53 0.54 8.13
C TYR A 92 -4.78 1.07 9.35
N ASP A 93 -5.36 0.95 10.53
CA ASP A 93 -4.76 1.47 11.77
C ASP A 93 -3.52 0.69 12.21
N SER A 94 -3.52 -0.64 12.09
CA SER A 94 -2.41 -1.46 12.55
C SER A 94 -1.27 -1.54 11.55
N VAL A 95 -1.57 -1.77 10.26
CA VAL A 95 -0.53 -1.94 9.22
C VAL A 95 -0.08 -0.60 8.67
N VAL A 96 -1.03 0.28 8.33
CA VAL A 96 -0.69 1.56 7.69
C VAL A 96 -0.13 2.54 8.71
N MET A 97 -0.80 2.69 9.84
CA MET A 97 -0.40 3.72 10.81
C MET A 97 0.64 3.21 11.81
N LYS A 98 0.32 2.19 12.61
CA LYS A 98 1.22 1.77 13.70
C LYS A 98 2.52 1.15 13.20
N ASP A 99 2.47 0.32 12.15
CA ASP A 99 3.67 -0.34 11.62
C ASP A 99 4.62 0.69 10.98
N ILE A 100 4.11 1.62 10.17
CA ILE A 100 4.93 2.65 9.53
C ILE A 100 5.50 3.62 10.58
N LEU A 101 4.69 4.09 11.53
CA LEU A 101 5.12 5.00 12.57
C LEU A 101 6.25 4.40 13.42
N SER A 102 6.08 3.15 13.86
CA SER A 102 7.05 2.47 14.71
C SER A 102 8.32 2.08 13.97
N ARG A 103 8.18 1.50 12.79
CA ARG A 103 9.29 0.99 11.97
C ARG A 103 10.26 2.09 11.55
N TYR A 104 9.72 3.25 11.21
CA TYR A 104 10.52 4.38 10.71
C TYR A 104 10.72 5.49 11.75
N ALA A 105 10.33 5.25 13.00
CA ALA A 105 10.42 6.22 14.09
C ALA A 105 9.87 7.61 13.70
N ILE A 106 8.71 7.63 13.02
CA ILE A 106 8.08 8.87 12.58
C ILE A 106 7.52 9.59 13.80
N ARG A 107 7.99 10.80 14.06
CA ARG A 107 7.57 11.59 15.23
C ARG A 107 6.30 12.40 15.00
N ASN A 108 6.05 12.80 13.77
CA ASN A 108 4.87 13.63 13.43
C ASN A 108 3.81 12.77 12.75
N GLU A 109 3.00 12.08 13.57
CA GLU A 109 1.88 11.27 13.12
C GLU A 109 0.83 12.10 12.38
N SER A 110 0.49 13.29 12.88
CA SER A 110 -0.50 14.18 12.26
C SER A 110 -0.11 14.56 10.83
N LEU A 111 1.17 14.84 10.60
CA LEU A 111 1.67 15.12 9.26
C LEU A 111 1.58 13.90 8.34
N LEU A 112 1.92 12.71 8.86
CA LEU A 112 1.82 11.47 8.07
C LEU A 112 0.38 11.18 7.66
N ARG A 113 -0.58 11.31 8.62
CA ARG A 113 -2.02 11.12 8.33
C ARG A 113 -2.49 12.09 7.25
N LYS A 114 -2.29 13.38 7.41
CA LYS A 114 -2.69 14.39 6.43
C LYS A 114 -2.04 14.22 5.06
N LEU A 115 -0.77 13.79 5.04
CA LEU A 115 -0.10 13.46 3.79
C LEU A 115 -0.74 12.25 3.12
N LEU A 116 -1.01 11.18 3.87
CA LEU A 116 -1.64 9.98 3.35
C LEU A 116 -3.05 10.26 2.82
N GLU A 117 -3.86 10.98 3.56
CA GLU A 117 -5.20 11.44 3.15
C GLU A 117 -5.13 12.22 1.83
N PHE A 118 -4.24 13.22 1.75
CA PHE A 118 -4.02 13.99 0.53
C PHE A 118 -3.66 13.08 -0.66
N LEU A 119 -2.76 12.13 -0.47
CA LEU A 119 -2.31 11.21 -1.52
C LEU A 119 -3.44 10.28 -1.97
N LEU A 120 -4.21 9.73 -1.03
CA LEU A 120 -5.34 8.84 -1.33
C LEU A 120 -6.51 9.57 -1.99
N ASP A 121 -6.69 10.87 -1.73
CA ASP A 121 -7.69 11.69 -2.40
C ASP A 121 -7.30 12.06 -3.83
N ASN A 122 -6.01 12.13 -4.10
CA ASN A 122 -5.47 12.55 -5.37
C ASN A 122 -4.86 11.40 -6.18
N ILE A 123 -5.23 10.14 -5.91
CA ILE A 123 -4.72 8.99 -6.68
C ILE A 123 -4.99 9.15 -8.18
N GLY A 124 -3.99 8.80 -8.99
CA GLY A 124 -4.03 8.92 -10.44
C GLY A 124 -3.84 10.34 -10.97
N ASN A 125 -3.92 11.38 -10.13
CA ASN A 125 -3.60 12.75 -10.52
C ASN A 125 -2.09 13.01 -10.49
N PRO A 126 -1.55 13.81 -11.42
CA PRO A 126 -0.15 14.18 -11.40
C PRO A 126 0.10 15.29 -10.36
N PHE A 127 1.08 15.10 -9.49
CA PHE A 127 1.53 16.13 -8.55
C PHE A 127 3.04 16.05 -8.29
N SER A 128 3.58 17.08 -7.65
CA SER A 128 4.98 17.11 -7.20
C SER A 128 5.07 17.21 -5.69
N ALA A 129 6.16 16.71 -5.09
CA ALA A 129 6.40 16.86 -3.66
C ALA A 129 6.35 18.33 -3.20
N ARG A 130 6.74 19.26 -4.07
CA ARG A 130 6.64 20.71 -3.79
C ARG A 130 5.19 21.20 -3.71
N SER A 131 4.30 20.71 -4.60
CA SER A 131 2.87 21.06 -4.55
C SER A 131 2.20 20.49 -3.30
N ILE A 132 2.54 19.27 -2.91
CA ILE A 132 2.06 18.64 -1.67
C ILE A 132 2.54 19.43 -0.45
N CYS A 133 3.84 19.74 -0.39
CA CYS A 133 4.41 20.53 0.70
C CYS A 133 3.69 21.87 0.88
N ARG A 134 3.39 22.55 -0.22
CA ARG A 134 2.62 23.81 -0.20
C ARG A 134 1.20 23.60 0.34
N ALA A 135 0.49 22.59 -0.14
CA ALA A 135 -0.87 22.27 0.32
C ALA A 135 -0.91 21.98 1.82
N LEU A 136 0.01 21.14 2.32
CA LEU A 136 0.12 20.82 3.74
C LEU A 136 0.46 22.06 4.58
N THR A 137 1.36 22.92 4.13
CA THR A 137 1.73 24.15 4.84
C THR A 137 0.55 25.13 4.90
N THR A 138 -0.20 25.28 3.81
CA THR A 138 -1.43 26.09 3.79
C THR A 138 -2.48 25.52 4.75
N GLY A 139 -2.56 24.18 4.87
CA GLY A 139 -3.41 23.46 5.84
C GLY A 139 -2.87 23.46 7.29
N GLY A 140 -1.88 24.29 7.62
CA GLY A 140 -1.35 24.45 8.98
C GLY A 140 -0.31 23.41 9.40
N GLN A 141 0.19 22.58 8.48
CA GLN A 141 1.29 21.63 8.74
C GLN A 141 2.61 22.17 8.20
N SER A 142 3.47 22.68 9.09
CA SER A 142 4.82 23.06 8.67
C SER A 142 5.64 21.83 8.30
N THR A 143 6.11 21.77 7.03
CA THR A 143 6.89 20.65 6.51
C THR A 143 7.85 21.10 5.43
N THR A 144 8.77 20.22 5.03
CA THR A 144 9.71 20.43 3.93
C THR A 144 9.47 19.43 2.81
N VAL A 145 9.96 19.75 1.62
CA VAL A 145 9.89 18.86 0.46
C VAL A 145 10.58 17.52 0.75
N ASP A 146 11.74 17.56 1.43
CA ASP A 146 12.49 16.35 1.78
C ASP A 146 11.72 15.47 2.77
N THR A 147 11.01 16.07 3.72
CA THR A 147 10.15 15.33 4.66
C THR A 147 8.99 14.66 3.91
N VAL A 148 8.36 15.37 2.99
CA VAL A 148 7.27 14.81 2.16
C VAL A 148 7.77 13.63 1.34
N LEU A 149 8.89 13.77 0.63
CA LEU A 149 9.50 12.68 -0.15
C LEU A 149 9.85 11.48 0.73
N ASN A 150 10.49 11.72 1.88
CA ASN A 150 10.84 10.66 2.82
C ASN A 150 9.61 9.90 3.35
N TYR A 151 8.50 10.58 3.61
CA TYR A 151 7.25 9.92 4.04
C TYR A 151 6.62 9.12 2.89
N ILE A 152 6.61 9.67 1.67
CA ILE A 152 6.12 8.95 0.48
C ILE A 152 6.93 7.66 0.26
N ASP A 153 8.25 7.71 0.38
CA ASP A 153 9.12 6.53 0.25
C ASP A 153 8.78 5.44 1.28
N LYS A 154 8.45 5.85 2.51
CA LYS A 154 8.03 4.93 3.57
C LYS A 154 6.67 4.30 3.30
N LEU A 155 5.71 5.08 2.80
CA LEU A 155 4.40 4.60 2.39
C LEU A 155 4.50 3.63 1.21
N GLN A 156 5.39 3.87 0.25
CA GLN A 156 5.68 2.93 -0.84
C GLN A 156 6.35 1.65 -0.32
N ALA A 157 7.34 1.79 0.57
CA ALA A 157 7.99 0.63 1.18
C ALA A 157 7.02 -0.24 1.96
N GLY A 158 6.00 0.35 2.59
CA GLY A 158 4.88 -0.33 3.25
C GLY A 158 3.81 -0.85 2.29
N MET A 159 3.99 -0.73 0.98
CA MET A 159 3.02 -1.17 -0.04
C MET A 159 1.64 -0.49 0.05
N ILE A 160 1.55 0.66 0.74
CA ILE A 160 0.33 1.45 0.85
C ILE A 160 0.08 2.26 -0.42
N LEU A 161 1.15 2.71 -1.04
CA LEU A 161 1.15 3.46 -2.29
C LEU A 161 2.05 2.79 -3.32
N SER A 162 1.61 2.85 -4.57
CA SER A 162 2.42 2.48 -5.73
C SER A 162 2.65 3.71 -6.59
N LYS A 163 3.90 3.99 -6.93
CA LYS A 163 4.27 5.05 -7.84
C LYS A 163 4.16 4.54 -9.28
N ALA A 164 3.48 5.29 -10.13
CA ALA A 164 3.53 5.09 -11.57
C ALA A 164 4.53 6.06 -12.18
N GLU A 165 5.60 5.53 -12.71
CA GLU A 165 6.61 6.31 -13.40
C GLU A 165 6.13 6.71 -14.78
N ARG A 166 6.47 7.94 -15.17
CA ARG A 166 6.16 8.40 -16.53
C ARG A 166 7.08 7.69 -17.52
N TYR A 167 6.49 7.01 -18.48
CA TYR A 167 7.22 6.53 -19.64
C TYR A 167 7.33 7.64 -20.67
N ASP A 168 8.56 8.04 -21.03
CA ASP A 168 8.84 9.02 -22.07
C ASP A 168 9.77 8.42 -23.12
N ILE A 169 9.22 8.20 -24.32
CA ILE A 169 9.95 7.62 -25.47
C ILE A 169 11.16 8.48 -25.85
N LYS A 170 11.11 9.80 -25.62
CA LYS A 170 12.19 10.72 -25.95
C LYS A 170 13.21 10.93 -24.81
N GLY A 171 12.97 10.36 -23.62
CA GLY A 171 13.88 10.36 -22.49
C GLY A 171 14.19 11.69 -21.80
N LYS A 172 13.73 12.83 -22.35
CA LYS A 172 14.10 14.17 -21.87
C LYS A 172 13.21 14.69 -20.74
N SER A 173 12.00 14.16 -20.59
CA SER A 173 11.00 14.68 -19.63
C SER A 173 10.94 13.90 -18.31
N ILE A 174 11.69 12.80 -18.16
CA ILE A 174 11.64 11.94 -16.98
C ILE A 174 12.07 12.69 -15.72
N LEU A 175 13.11 13.55 -15.83
CA LEU A 175 13.66 14.29 -14.70
C LEU A 175 12.83 15.49 -14.23
N ALA A 176 11.88 15.96 -15.04
CA ALA A 176 11.05 17.13 -14.75
C ALA A 176 9.57 16.80 -14.58
N SER A 177 9.21 15.50 -14.54
CA SER A 177 7.81 15.07 -14.53
C SER A 177 7.19 15.14 -13.15
N THR A 178 5.90 15.48 -13.14
CA THR A 178 5.01 15.20 -12.01
C THR A 178 4.79 13.68 -11.91
N GLU A 179 4.65 13.18 -10.70
CA GLU A 179 4.47 11.77 -10.41
C GLU A 179 3.00 11.46 -10.20
N LYS A 180 2.59 10.21 -10.49
CA LYS A 180 1.28 9.68 -10.16
C LYS A 180 1.43 8.57 -9.14
N TYR A 181 0.52 8.56 -8.17
CA TYR A 181 0.47 7.51 -7.17
C TYR A 181 -0.90 6.84 -7.17
N TYR A 182 -0.91 5.57 -6.81
CA TYR A 182 -2.11 4.74 -6.70
C TYR A 182 -2.12 4.07 -5.33
N ALA A 183 -3.31 3.82 -4.79
CA ALA A 183 -3.46 3.07 -3.56
C ALA A 183 -3.06 1.59 -3.78
N GLY A 184 -2.42 0.99 -2.80
CA GLY A 184 -2.11 -0.45 -2.81
C GLY A 184 -3.37 -1.31 -2.77
N ASP A 185 -4.42 -0.82 -2.09
CA ASP A 185 -5.76 -1.41 -2.08
C ASP A 185 -6.83 -0.31 -2.00
N ILE A 186 -7.92 -0.48 -2.76
CA ILE A 186 -8.99 0.52 -2.82
C ILE A 186 -9.87 0.50 -1.56
N GLY A 187 -10.01 -0.65 -0.90
CA GLY A 187 -10.74 -0.77 0.36
C GLY A 187 -10.07 0.02 1.48
N LEU A 188 -8.74 -0.08 1.60
CA LEU A 188 -7.96 0.72 2.55
C LEU A 188 -8.08 2.23 2.29
N ARG A 189 -8.11 2.63 1.01
CA ARG A 189 -8.38 4.02 0.63
C ARG A 189 -9.77 4.47 1.11
N ASN A 190 -10.77 3.63 0.96
CA ASN A 190 -12.15 4.00 1.27
C ASN A 190 -12.38 4.14 2.79
N VAL A 191 -11.78 3.26 3.60
CA VAL A 191 -11.91 3.37 5.07
C VAL A 191 -11.14 4.55 5.63
N SER A 192 -10.03 4.98 5.02
CA SER A 192 -9.32 6.19 5.44
C SER A 192 -10.19 7.45 5.36
N LYS A 193 -11.16 7.48 4.44
CA LYS A 193 -12.12 8.58 4.28
C LYS A 193 -13.32 8.51 5.22
N ALA A 194 -13.71 7.30 5.63
CA ALA A 194 -14.87 7.11 6.51
C ALA A 194 -14.58 7.49 7.97
N SER A 195 -13.31 7.54 8.36
CA SER A 195 -12.88 7.91 9.72
C SER A 195 -13.06 9.42 10.04
N GLU A 196 -13.45 10.23 9.05
CA GLU A 196 -13.65 11.69 9.18
C GLU A 196 -15.13 12.12 9.29
N GLN A 197 -16.08 11.20 9.22
CA GLN A 197 -17.52 11.47 9.36
C GLN A 197 -18.06 11.00 10.72
#